data_35c94573eb09ffed3a66d93f48f284ac
#
_entry.id   35c94573eb09ffed3a66d93f48f284ac
#
_cell.length_a   1.000
_cell.length_b   1.000
_cell.length_c   1.000
_cell.angle_alpha   90.00
_cell.angle_beta   90.00
_cell.angle_gamma   90.00
#
_symmetry.space_group_name_H-M   'P 1'
#
loop_
_entity.id
_entity.type
_entity.pdbx_description
1 polymer ?
#
loop_
_entity_poly.entity_id
_entity_poly.type
_entity_poly.pdbx_seq_one_letter_code
_entity_poly.pdbx_strand_id
1 'polypeptide(L)'
;MKKINKFLGSLAACAAMLGGVSTQAVAADINIIPVPVKTQVQKGEFVLPQKVVISYQTADGKNIAQYMADKLKASTGYDVTVGGKKGNISIQISPSMKMAEEGYRLTVTNKGVVIKAKTGKGAFYGMQSFMQLLPAQVESATKVSGVKWVAQCCDIQDAPRFGYRGFHLDPCRHFITVENVKKQLDIMSMFKVNTMHFHLTEDQGWRIEIKKYPELTSIGGYRLQGDGSTYGGFYTQEEIKDIVAYAAKRYITVIPEIDLPGHMMAAIAAYPSLSCKGEQWTPRMVWGVEDIVMCPGKEDMFNFLEDIVREVVPLFPGKYFHIGGDECPKTSWKNCPTCQKRIQAEGLQADGKHSAEERLQSYVIKRMEKMLAKYDRKIIGWDEILEGGLSPDATVMSWRGTSGGISAALQKHDVIMTPGSGGLYLDHYQGDYKIEPVTIASSPAYLSKTYNYEPVPDTIKSLGLEKHILGVQCNNWSEYMYTNAKMEYQMYPRSLALAEIAWSPAKKKNFTDFARRVDANSVRLDERHVRYHIPLPEQPYGSCDKVVITKDTVVTFKTSRPVKMVYTLDGTAPTPASAIYTEPIKVSGNMTIKIATVLPSGKMSKVRTIDVE
;
A
#
# COMPACT_ATOMS: atom_id res chain seq x y z
N MET A 1 29.16 57.53 53.31
CA MET A 1 30.20 58.46 52.78
C MET A 1 30.16 58.41 51.26
N LYS A 2 29.83 59.59 50.67
CA LYS A 2 30.36 60.18 49.42
C LYS A 2 30.34 59.29 48.13
N LYS A 3 29.89 59.74 46.98
CA LYS A 3 29.36 60.96 46.31
C LYS A 3 28.90 60.52 44.95
N ILE A 4 27.71 60.76 44.39
CA ILE A 4 27.20 61.90 43.62
C ILE A 4 28.23 62.47 42.62
N ASN A 5 27.90 62.35 41.30
CA ASN A 5 27.67 63.40 40.30
C ASN A 5 27.78 62.81 38.89
N LYS A 6 26.74 62.91 38.02
CA LYS A 6 26.43 64.02 37.09
C LYS A 6 27.41 64.10 35.90
N PHE A 7 26.98 63.89 34.63
CA PHE A 7 26.61 64.99 33.74
C PHE A 7 26.11 64.55 32.39
N LEU A 8 25.15 65.27 31.95
CA LEU A 8 24.50 65.40 30.65
C LEU A 8 25.41 65.47 29.41
N GLY A 9 24.82 65.03 28.30
CA GLY A 9 24.83 65.79 27.05
C GLY A 9 25.55 65.15 25.86
N SER A 10 24.82 64.67 24.89
CA SER A 10 24.86 65.18 23.51
C SER A 10 23.91 64.41 22.59
N LEU A 11 23.03 65.19 21.94
CA LEU A 11 22.18 64.82 20.85
C LEU A 11 22.98 64.47 19.56
N ALA A 12 22.30 63.71 18.71
CA ALA A 12 22.36 63.66 17.25
C ALA A 12 23.37 62.71 16.61
N ALA A 13 22.81 61.60 16.07
CA ALA A 13 22.94 61.19 14.68
C ALA A 13 22.02 60.00 14.40
N CYS A 14 20.79 60.24 13.97
CA CYS A 14 19.95 59.25 13.30
C CYS A 14 20.58 58.92 11.95
N ALA A 15 21.38 57.86 11.88
CA ALA A 15 21.69 57.19 10.64
C ALA A 15 20.63 56.12 10.39
N ALA A 16 19.75 56.38 9.45
CA ALA A 16 18.79 55.42 8.93
C ALA A 16 19.54 54.25 8.28
N MET A 17 19.78 53.18 9.04
CA MET A 17 20.06 51.87 8.45
C MET A 17 18.73 51.32 7.93
N LEU A 18 18.46 51.53 6.64
CA LEU A 18 17.55 50.71 5.84
C LEU A 18 18.13 49.29 5.84
N GLY A 19 17.83 48.53 6.87
CA GLY A 19 18.00 47.09 6.85
C GLY A 19 17.10 46.53 5.78
N GLY A 20 17.70 46.22 4.64
CA GLY A 20 17.03 45.42 3.61
C GLY A 20 16.56 44.10 4.24
N VAL A 21 15.26 44.00 4.52
CA VAL A 21 14.62 42.72 4.79
C VAL A 21 14.76 41.96 3.49
N SER A 22 15.80 41.13 3.38
CA SER A 22 15.86 40.11 2.35
C SER A 22 14.68 39.20 2.62
N THR A 23 13.58 39.40 1.92
CA THR A 23 12.55 38.36 1.77
C THR A 23 13.25 37.18 1.16
N GLN A 24 13.77 36.28 1.98
CA GLN A 24 14.07 34.92 1.51
C GLN A 24 12.75 34.41 0.92
N ALA A 25 12.69 34.32 -0.39
CA ALA A 25 11.61 33.65 -1.09
C ALA A 25 11.55 32.24 -0.47
N VAL A 26 10.49 31.95 0.29
CA VAL A 26 10.24 30.62 0.82
C VAL A 26 10.26 29.70 -0.37
N ALA A 27 11.24 28.80 -0.42
CA ALA A 27 11.32 27.82 -1.48
C ALA A 27 10.00 27.06 -1.51
N ALA A 28 9.35 27.01 -2.66
CA ALA A 28 8.07 26.32 -2.76
C ALA A 28 8.22 24.86 -2.28
N ASP A 29 7.36 24.45 -1.37
CA ASP A 29 7.41 23.12 -0.79
C ASP A 29 7.13 22.05 -1.87
N ILE A 30 8.11 21.17 -2.09
CA ILE A 30 7.95 20.04 -3.00
C ILE A 30 7.14 18.94 -2.30
N ASN A 31 6.00 18.58 -2.91
CA ASN A 31 5.02 17.64 -2.32
C ASN A 31 5.16 16.21 -2.86
N ILE A 32 6.34 15.80 -3.32
CA ILE A 32 6.57 14.45 -3.87
C ILE A 32 6.49 13.40 -2.75
N ILE A 33 5.71 12.36 -3.00
CA ILE A 33 5.67 11.10 -2.23
C ILE A 33 6.04 9.95 -3.18
N PRO A 34 7.01 9.12 -2.85
CA PRO A 34 7.98 9.18 -1.73
C PRO A 34 8.95 10.35 -1.83
N VAL A 35 9.42 10.84 -0.66
CA VAL A 35 10.40 11.92 -0.63
C VAL A 35 11.72 11.48 -1.29
N PRO A 36 12.23 12.24 -2.28
CA PRO A 36 13.45 11.84 -2.98
C PRO A 36 14.70 11.86 -2.10
N VAL A 37 15.69 11.05 -2.47
CA VAL A 37 17.00 10.98 -1.79
C VAL A 37 17.68 12.35 -1.73
N LYS A 38 17.68 13.09 -2.84
CA LYS A 38 18.24 14.44 -2.92
C LYS A 38 17.37 15.33 -3.81
N THR A 39 17.03 16.49 -3.30
CA THR A 39 16.29 17.52 -4.02
C THR A 39 16.98 18.87 -3.82
N GLN A 40 17.23 19.57 -4.90
CA GLN A 40 17.72 20.94 -4.93
C GLN A 40 16.69 21.80 -5.64
N VAL A 41 15.93 22.57 -4.87
CA VAL A 41 14.99 23.55 -5.41
C VAL A 41 15.78 24.69 -6.03
N GLN A 42 15.36 25.15 -7.20
CA GLN A 42 15.97 26.24 -7.96
C GLN A 42 14.94 27.36 -8.14
N LYS A 43 15.42 28.58 -8.37
CA LYS A 43 14.55 29.73 -8.63
C LYS A 43 13.84 29.58 -9.99
N GLY A 44 12.54 29.89 -10.02
CA GLY A 44 11.72 29.91 -11.22
C GLY A 44 10.84 28.66 -11.39
N GLU A 45 10.03 28.69 -12.41
CA GLU A 45 9.05 27.64 -12.74
C GLU A 45 9.20 27.22 -14.22
N PHE A 46 8.94 25.97 -14.51
CA PHE A 46 8.68 25.49 -15.88
C PHE A 46 7.18 25.65 -16.15
N VAL A 47 6.85 26.48 -17.14
CA VAL A 47 5.47 26.61 -17.63
C VAL A 47 5.27 25.62 -18.76
N LEU A 48 4.32 24.69 -18.62
CA LEU A 48 4.00 23.71 -19.65
C LEU A 48 3.42 24.45 -20.88
N PRO A 49 4.06 24.39 -22.05
CA PRO A 49 3.55 25.09 -23.22
C PRO A 49 2.33 24.38 -23.80
N GLN A 50 1.46 25.13 -24.53
CA GLN A 50 0.28 24.54 -25.19
C GLN A 50 0.63 23.49 -26.26
N LYS A 51 1.84 23.62 -26.88
CA LYS A 51 2.41 22.60 -27.76
C LYS A 51 3.58 21.95 -27.07
N VAL A 52 3.36 20.71 -26.56
CA VAL A 52 4.35 19.92 -25.82
C VAL A 52 4.96 18.90 -26.78
N VAL A 53 6.28 18.84 -26.81
CA VAL A 53 7.01 17.77 -27.49
C VAL A 53 7.76 16.94 -26.44
N ILE A 54 7.49 15.64 -26.38
CA ILE A 54 8.19 14.70 -25.51
C ILE A 54 9.15 13.87 -26.36
N SER A 55 10.45 14.15 -26.25
CA SER A 55 11.49 13.41 -26.96
C SER A 55 11.99 12.21 -26.16
N TYR A 56 12.42 11.18 -26.87
CA TYR A 56 12.93 9.94 -26.29
C TYR A 56 14.05 9.33 -27.14
N GLN A 57 14.79 8.35 -26.61
CA GLN A 57 15.92 7.69 -27.28
C GLN A 57 15.75 6.17 -27.45
N THR A 58 14.89 5.51 -26.68
CA THR A 58 14.73 4.06 -26.65
C THR A 58 13.26 3.66 -26.77
N ALA A 59 12.98 2.37 -27.02
CA ALA A 59 11.61 1.83 -27.03
C ALA A 59 10.89 2.04 -25.69
N ASP A 60 11.56 1.78 -24.57
CA ASP A 60 11.00 2.06 -23.24
C ASP A 60 10.70 3.55 -23.07
N GLY A 61 11.62 4.42 -23.51
CA GLY A 61 11.43 5.86 -23.50
C GLY A 61 10.20 6.28 -24.31
N LYS A 62 9.92 5.63 -25.46
CA LYS A 62 8.72 5.86 -26.26
C LYS A 62 7.45 5.50 -25.49
N ASN A 63 7.43 4.34 -24.83
CA ASN A 63 6.27 3.89 -24.08
C ASN A 63 5.95 4.84 -22.89
N ILE A 64 7.00 5.30 -22.19
CA ILE A 64 6.86 6.26 -21.09
C ILE A 64 6.39 7.61 -21.61
N ALA A 65 6.96 8.08 -22.73
CA ALA A 65 6.56 9.34 -23.38
C ALA A 65 5.08 9.29 -23.81
N GLN A 66 4.62 8.15 -24.34
CA GLN A 66 3.22 7.98 -24.74
C GLN A 66 2.30 7.99 -23.51
N TYR A 67 2.64 7.23 -22.44
CA TYR A 67 1.88 7.22 -21.18
C TYR A 67 1.73 8.65 -20.61
N MET A 68 2.82 9.44 -20.61
CA MET A 68 2.82 10.81 -20.14
C MET A 68 1.99 11.72 -21.06
N ALA A 69 2.13 11.55 -22.39
CA ALA A 69 1.39 12.34 -23.37
C ALA A 69 -0.13 12.13 -23.23
N ASP A 70 -0.57 10.90 -23.06
CA ASP A 70 -1.99 10.56 -22.90
C ASP A 70 -2.58 11.25 -21.65
N LYS A 71 -1.87 11.23 -20.52
CA LYS A 71 -2.28 11.95 -19.31
C LYS A 71 -2.32 13.47 -19.51
N LEU A 72 -1.28 14.04 -20.09
CA LEU A 72 -1.22 15.47 -20.33
C LEU A 72 -2.30 15.94 -21.31
N LYS A 73 -2.56 15.20 -22.39
CA LYS A 73 -3.65 15.51 -23.33
C LYS A 73 -5.00 15.51 -22.64
N ALA A 74 -5.28 14.45 -21.85
CA ALA A 74 -6.56 14.30 -21.16
C ALA A 74 -6.84 15.49 -20.24
N SER A 75 -5.91 15.82 -19.36
CA SER A 75 -6.11 16.82 -18.29
C SER A 75 -5.97 18.25 -18.76
N THR A 76 -5.02 18.55 -19.66
CA THR A 76 -4.76 19.92 -20.09
C THR A 76 -5.54 20.33 -21.34
N GLY A 77 -5.85 19.37 -22.22
CA GLY A 77 -6.36 19.63 -23.57
C GLY A 77 -5.32 20.23 -24.51
N TYR A 78 -4.03 20.15 -24.16
CA TYR A 78 -2.92 20.68 -24.95
C TYR A 78 -2.54 19.74 -26.10
N ASP A 79 -1.89 20.30 -27.11
CA ASP A 79 -1.30 19.52 -28.20
C ASP A 79 0.01 18.89 -27.71
N VAL A 80 0.00 17.57 -27.48
CA VAL A 80 1.15 16.83 -26.97
C VAL A 80 1.59 15.81 -28.01
N THR A 81 2.80 15.94 -28.51
CA THR A 81 3.39 15.03 -29.48
C THR A 81 4.55 14.23 -28.88
N VAL A 82 4.67 12.98 -29.31
CA VAL A 82 5.72 12.06 -28.88
C VAL A 82 6.68 11.84 -30.05
N GLY A 83 7.94 12.21 -29.86
CA GLY A 83 8.99 12.09 -30.88
C GLY A 83 9.84 13.34 -31.03
N GLY A 84 10.64 13.39 -32.09
CA GLY A 84 11.54 14.51 -32.38
C GLY A 84 12.93 14.40 -31.73
N LYS A 85 13.90 15.11 -32.28
CA LYS A 85 15.29 15.16 -31.75
C LYS A 85 15.44 16.03 -30.51
N LYS A 86 14.55 17.02 -30.35
CA LYS A 86 14.50 17.94 -29.18
C LYS A 86 13.05 18.14 -28.77
N GLY A 87 12.80 18.14 -27.47
CA GLY A 87 11.47 18.35 -26.88
C GLY A 87 11.53 19.29 -25.70
N ASN A 88 10.36 19.81 -25.29
CA ASN A 88 10.20 20.52 -24.02
C ASN A 88 10.46 19.60 -22.84
N ILE A 89 10.18 18.31 -23.05
CA ILE A 89 10.44 17.22 -22.09
C ILE A 89 11.30 16.18 -22.82
N SER A 90 12.37 15.71 -22.19
CA SER A 90 13.29 14.74 -22.77
C SER A 90 13.48 13.54 -21.84
N ILE A 91 13.24 12.33 -22.35
CA ILE A 91 13.46 11.07 -21.66
C ILE A 91 14.71 10.40 -22.23
N GLN A 92 15.75 10.32 -21.42
CA GLN A 92 17.06 9.81 -21.78
C GLN A 92 17.35 8.53 -20.97
N ILE A 93 17.40 7.40 -21.65
CA ILE A 93 17.71 6.09 -21.05
C ILE A 93 18.99 5.55 -21.66
N SER A 94 19.98 5.25 -20.80
CA SER A 94 21.22 4.63 -21.24
C SER A 94 21.75 3.65 -20.19
N PRO A 95 21.99 2.38 -20.56
CA PRO A 95 22.58 1.38 -19.66
C PRO A 95 23.97 1.77 -19.09
N SER A 96 24.68 2.68 -19.76
CA SER A 96 25.99 3.19 -19.34
C SER A 96 25.93 4.21 -18.19
N MET A 97 24.75 4.71 -17.82
CA MET A 97 24.62 5.67 -16.73
C MET A 97 24.99 5.04 -15.39
N LYS A 98 25.86 5.70 -14.64
CA LYS A 98 26.29 5.27 -13.29
C LYS A 98 25.22 5.62 -12.25
N MET A 99 24.17 4.83 -12.20
CA MET A 99 23.08 4.93 -11.22
C MET A 99 22.42 3.56 -11.00
N ALA A 100 21.61 3.44 -9.94
CA ALA A 100 20.86 2.23 -9.65
C ALA A 100 19.88 1.89 -10.79
N GLU A 101 19.48 0.63 -10.93
CA GLU A 101 18.54 0.14 -11.95
C GLU A 101 17.21 0.92 -11.95
N GLU A 102 16.68 1.23 -10.77
CA GLU A 102 15.45 2.00 -10.59
C GLU A 102 15.71 3.48 -10.26
N GLY A 103 16.98 3.91 -10.32
CA GLY A 103 17.39 5.29 -10.07
C GLY A 103 17.10 6.21 -11.25
N TYR A 104 16.94 7.50 -10.95
CA TYR A 104 16.78 8.55 -11.96
C TYR A 104 17.38 9.89 -11.51
N ARG A 105 17.62 10.77 -12.48
CA ARG A 105 17.81 12.20 -12.28
C ARG A 105 16.74 12.95 -13.05
N LEU A 106 16.01 13.82 -12.38
CA LEU A 106 15.03 14.73 -12.95
C LEU A 106 15.53 16.15 -12.81
N THR A 107 15.72 16.85 -13.92
CA THR A 107 16.10 18.27 -13.95
C THR A 107 14.97 19.07 -14.58
N VAL A 108 14.39 20.00 -13.82
CA VAL A 108 13.35 20.93 -14.27
C VAL A 108 13.93 22.34 -14.28
N THR A 109 13.90 22.97 -15.43
CA THR A 109 14.34 24.36 -15.64
C THR A 109 13.23 25.15 -16.33
N ASN A 110 13.32 26.48 -16.35
CA ASN A 110 12.37 27.30 -17.10
C ASN A 110 12.36 27.03 -18.64
N LYS A 111 13.37 26.32 -19.14
CA LYS A 111 13.51 25.98 -20.58
C LYS A 111 13.00 24.60 -20.93
N GLY A 112 12.83 23.70 -19.94
CA GLY A 112 12.39 22.33 -20.20
C GLY A 112 12.73 21.37 -19.07
N VAL A 113 12.35 20.11 -19.31
CA VAL A 113 12.45 18.99 -18.36
C VAL A 113 13.31 17.87 -18.97
N VAL A 114 14.24 17.36 -18.19
CA VAL A 114 15.08 16.23 -18.59
C VAL A 114 14.99 15.13 -17.52
N ILE A 115 14.61 13.93 -17.95
CA ILE A 115 14.60 12.72 -17.13
C ILE A 115 15.71 11.81 -17.65
N LYS A 116 16.69 11.50 -16.78
CA LYS A 116 17.80 10.58 -17.07
C LYS A 116 17.70 9.34 -16.20
N ALA A 117 17.85 8.16 -16.82
CA ALA A 117 17.82 6.89 -16.10
C ALA A 117 18.66 5.82 -16.82
N LYS A 118 19.08 4.80 -16.03
CA LYS A 118 19.76 3.62 -16.58
C LYS A 118 18.79 2.70 -17.32
N THR A 119 17.56 2.59 -16.82
CA THR A 119 16.52 1.68 -17.32
C THR A 119 15.19 2.38 -17.53
N GLY A 120 14.25 1.70 -18.20
CA GLY A 120 12.85 2.14 -18.31
C GLY A 120 12.17 2.33 -16.96
N LYS A 121 12.44 1.46 -15.98
CA LYS A 121 11.89 1.59 -14.62
C LYS A 121 12.29 2.92 -13.99
N GLY A 122 13.59 3.23 -13.98
CA GLY A 122 14.08 4.49 -13.44
C GLY A 122 13.48 5.71 -14.15
N ALA A 123 13.37 5.67 -15.48
CA ALA A 123 12.76 6.75 -16.26
C ALA A 123 11.27 6.94 -15.94
N PHE A 124 10.54 5.85 -15.75
CA PHE A 124 9.13 5.88 -15.34
C PHE A 124 8.95 6.54 -13.97
N TYR A 125 9.78 6.20 -12.98
CA TYR A 125 9.73 6.82 -11.65
C TYR A 125 10.14 8.30 -11.67
N GLY A 126 11.09 8.67 -12.56
CA GLY A 126 11.42 10.07 -12.81
C GLY A 126 10.25 10.84 -13.43
N MET A 127 9.52 10.22 -14.35
CA MET A 127 8.29 10.76 -14.94
C MET A 127 7.20 10.94 -13.87
N GLN A 128 6.98 9.94 -12.99
CA GLN A 128 6.01 10.06 -11.89
C GLN A 128 6.36 11.22 -10.95
N SER A 129 7.65 11.43 -10.66
CA SER A 129 8.07 12.59 -9.86
C SER A 129 7.80 13.91 -10.57
N PHE A 130 8.03 14.01 -11.87
CA PHE A 130 7.67 15.20 -12.64
C PHE A 130 6.16 15.45 -12.66
N MET A 131 5.34 14.40 -12.83
CA MET A 131 3.88 14.52 -12.78
C MET A 131 3.40 15.01 -11.41
N GLN A 132 4.08 14.64 -10.32
CA GLN A 132 3.78 15.14 -8.97
C GLN A 132 4.24 16.60 -8.75
N LEU A 133 5.14 17.16 -9.55
CA LEU A 133 5.49 18.59 -9.53
C LEU A 133 4.45 19.46 -10.21
N LEU A 134 3.65 18.91 -11.14
CA LEU A 134 2.54 19.60 -11.77
C LEU A 134 1.34 19.70 -10.83
N PRO A 135 0.40 20.64 -11.05
CA PRO A 135 -0.87 20.70 -10.33
C PRO A 135 -1.57 19.34 -10.30
N ALA A 136 -2.25 19.05 -9.18
CA ALA A 136 -2.88 17.76 -8.95
C ALA A 136 -3.90 17.36 -10.04
N GLN A 137 -4.52 18.36 -10.67
CA GLN A 137 -5.47 18.20 -11.78
C GLN A 137 -4.86 17.49 -13.01
N VAL A 138 -3.53 17.31 -13.06
CA VAL A 138 -2.87 16.50 -14.09
C VAL A 138 -3.32 15.04 -14.07
N GLU A 139 -3.90 14.59 -12.97
CA GLU A 139 -4.47 13.25 -12.82
C GLU A 139 -5.91 13.12 -13.32
N SER A 140 -6.55 14.21 -13.72
CA SER A 140 -7.91 14.19 -14.27
C SER A 140 -7.97 13.43 -15.60
N ALA A 141 -9.02 12.62 -15.75
CA ALA A 141 -9.30 11.90 -17.00
C ALA A 141 -9.90 12.83 -18.09
N THR A 142 -10.30 14.04 -17.72
CA THR A 142 -10.90 15.03 -18.61
C THR A 142 -10.24 16.39 -18.46
N LYS A 143 -10.37 17.24 -19.50
CA LYS A 143 -9.79 18.58 -19.52
C LYS A 143 -10.29 19.42 -18.33
N VAL A 144 -9.34 20.02 -17.61
CA VAL A 144 -9.59 20.97 -16.52
C VAL A 144 -9.21 22.38 -16.97
N SER A 145 -10.16 23.31 -16.91
CA SER A 145 -9.97 24.71 -17.29
C SER A 145 -9.47 25.54 -16.09
N GLY A 146 -8.79 26.67 -16.37
CA GLY A 146 -8.36 27.64 -15.34
C GLY A 146 -7.11 27.22 -14.55
N VAL A 147 -6.49 26.08 -14.86
CA VAL A 147 -5.27 25.62 -14.20
C VAL A 147 -4.03 26.21 -14.86
N LYS A 148 -3.15 26.81 -14.05
CA LYS A 148 -1.80 27.20 -14.48
C LYS A 148 -0.88 25.98 -14.39
N TRP A 149 -0.56 25.36 -15.52
CA TRP A 149 0.25 24.15 -15.59
C TRP A 149 1.74 24.49 -15.43
N VAL A 150 2.21 24.48 -14.20
CA VAL A 150 3.60 24.84 -13.83
C VAL A 150 4.23 23.79 -12.95
N ALA A 151 5.54 23.66 -13.05
CA ALA A 151 6.35 22.84 -12.17
C ALA A 151 7.52 23.67 -11.62
N GLN A 152 7.80 23.55 -10.32
CA GLN A 152 8.93 24.20 -9.66
C GLN A 152 10.24 23.74 -10.30
N CYS A 153 11.14 24.69 -10.64
CA CYS A 153 12.50 24.37 -11.09
C CYS A 153 13.28 23.65 -9.98
N CYS A 154 13.87 22.52 -10.31
CA CYS A 154 14.62 21.70 -9.36
C CYS A 154 15.54 20.70 -10.05
N ASP A 155 16.49 20.15 -9.29
CA ASP A 155 17.28 18.97 -9.64
C ASP A 155 17.06 17.89 -8.57
N ILE A 156 16.56 16.74 -9.00
CA ILE A 156 16.24 15.60 -8.15
C ILE A 156 17.12 14.41 -8.57
N GLN A 157 17.83 13.82 -7.60
CA GLN A 157 18.50 12.54 -7.75
C GLN A 157 17.88 11.55 -6.79
N ASP A 158 17.42 10.42 -7.30
CA ASP A 158 16.58 9.52 -6.52
C ASP A 158 16.78 8.07 -6.92
N ALA A 159 16.57 7.17 -5.95
CA ALA A 159 16.58 5.73 -6.13
C ALA A 159 15.88 5.08 -4.92
N PRO A 160 15.24 3.90 -5.09
CA PRO A 160 14.58 3.22 -3.99
C PRO A 160 15.56 2.63 -2.99
N ARG A 161 15.11 2.55 -1.73
CA ARG A 161 15.78 1.84 -0.65
C ARG A 161 15.68 0.31 -0.82
N PHE A 162 14.49 -0.17 -1.23
CA PHE A 162 14.21 -1.60 -1.41
C PHE A 162 13.76 -1.90 -2.83
N GLY A 163 14.15 -3.09 -3.32
CA GLY A 163 13.72 -3.62 -4.62
C GLY A 163 12.27 -4.10 -4.62
N TYR A 164 11.77 -4.60 -3.49
CA TYR A 164 10.38 -5.03 -3.32
C TYR A 164 9.58 -3.96 -2.56
N ARG A 165 8.53 -3.45 -3.17
CA ARG A 165 7.61 -2.44 -2.62
C ARG A 165 6.20 -2.87 -2.96
N GLY A 166 5.58 -3.60 -2.04
CA GLY A 166 4.37 -4.37 -2.31
C GLY A 166 3.10 -3.79 -1.73
N PHE A 167 2.00 -4.04 -2.42
CA PHE A 167 0.66 -4.00 -1.86
C PHE A 167 -0.08 -5.28 -2.19
N HIS A 168 -0.95 -5.70 -1.29
CA HIS A 168 -1.73 -6.92 -1.42
C HIS A 168 -3.20 -6.58 -1.66
N LEU A 169 -3.86 -7.35 -2.52
CA LEU A 169 -5.30 -7.31 -2.74
C LEU A 169 -5.90 -8.70 -2.51
N ASP A 170 -6.95 -8.74 -1.72
CA ASP A 170 -7.76 -9.92 -1.44
C ASP A 170 -9.14 -9.83 -2.14
N PRO A 171 -9.28 -10.36 -3.35
CA PRO A 171 -10.57 -10.51 -4.01
C PRO A 171 -11.39 -11.71 -3.49
N CYS A 172 -10.83 -12.51 -2.57
CA CYS A 172 -11.45 -13.76 -2.15
C CYS A 172 -12.57 -13.54 -1.15
N ARG A 173 -12.34 -12.72 -0.11
CA ARG A 173 -13.41 -12.39 0.84
C ARG A 173 -14.42 -11.44 0.23
N HIS A 174 -13.97 -10.38 -0.45
CA HIS A 174 -14.84 -9.53 -1.27
C HIS A 174 -14.25 -9.29 -2.67
N PHE A 175 -15.03 -9.64 -3.71
CA PHE A 175 -14.57 -9.62 -5.09
C PHE A 175 -14.26 -8.19 -5.57
N ILE A 176 -13.12 -8.04 -6.21
CA ILE A 176 -12.63 -6.77 -6.77
C ILE A 176 -12.69 -6.87 -8.29
N THR A 177 -13.46 -6.03 -8.96
CA THR A 177 -13.57 -6.07 -10.42
C THR A 177 -12.25 -5.71 -11.11
N VAL A 178 -12.07 -6.18 -12.35
CA VAL A 178 -10.88 -5.86 -13.18
C VAL A 178 -10.61 -4.36 -13.24
N GLU A 179 -11.65 -3.55 -13.42
CA GLU A 179 -11.56 -2.09 -13.44
C GLU A 179 -10.98 -1.54 -12.14
N ASN A 180 -11.46 -2.03 -10.99
CA ASN A 180 -10.97 -1.57 -9.69
C ASN A 180 -9.55 -2.04 -9.41
N VAL A 181 -9.16 -3.25 -9.82
CA VAL A 181 -7.75 -3.69 -9.77
C VAL A 181 -6.87 -2.74 -10.59
N LYS A 182 -7.26 -2.41 -11.83
CA LYS A 182 -6.52 -1.46 -12.67
C LYS A 182 -6.47 -0.06 -12.08
N LYS A 183 -7.54 0.41 -11.42
CA LYS A 183 -7.54 1.68 -10.69
C LYS A 183 -6.49 1.69 -9.58
N GLN A 184 -6.38 0.60 -8.80
CA GLN A 184 -5.36 0.51 -7.75
C GLN A 184 -3.94 0.48 -8.34
N LEU A 185 -3.72 -0.24 -9.44
CA LEU A 185 -2.44 -0.23 -10.16
C LEU A 185 -2.05 1.18 -10.64
N ASP A 186 -3.00 1.98 -11.13
CA ASP A 186 -2.76 3.38 -11.50
C ASP A 186 -2.27 4.19 -10.30
N ILE A 187 -3.00 4.14 -9.19
CA ILE A 187 -2.72 4.94 -8.00
C ILE A 187 -1.38 4.54 -7.39
N MET A 188 -1.13 3.24 -7.22
CA MET A 188 0.11 2.74 -6.65
C MET A 188 1.32 3.08 -7.51
N SER A 189 1.19 3.07 -8.84
CA SER A 189 2.25 3.47 -9.76
C SER A 189 2.67 4.94 -9.60
N MET A 190 1.72 5.82 -9.26
CA MET A 190 2.01 7.25 -8.99
C MET A 190 2.98 7.41 -7.83
N PHE A 191 2.93 6.51 -6.85
CA PHE A 191 3.75 6.51 -5.65
C PHE A 191 4.89 5.48 -5.69
N LYS A 192 5.26 4.99 -6.88
CA LYS A 192 6.45 4.16 -7.14
C LYS A 192 6.43 2.79 -6.45
N VAL A 193 5.26 2.27 -6.11
CA VAL A 193 5.08 0.86 -5.71
C VAL A 193 5.23 -0.01 -6.95
N ASN A 194 5.91 -1.15 -6.83
CA ASN A 194 6.30 -1.97 -7.99
C ASN A 194 5.85 -3.42 -7.94
N THR A 195 5.11 -3.81 -6.92
CA THR A 195 4.64 -5.19 -6.78
C THR A 195 3.19 -5.22 -6.29
N MET A 196 2.34 -5.99 -6.96
CA MET A 196 1.02 -6.36 -6.50
C MET A 196 1.01 -7.84 -6.13
N HIS A 197 0.73 -8.15 -4.87
CA HIS A 197 0.46 -9.49 -4.39
C HIS A 197 -1.05 -9.75 -4.54
N PHE A 198 -1.41 -10.74 -5.35
CA PHE A 198 -2.79 -11.01 -5.73
C PHE A 198 -3.26 -12.32 -5.11
N HIS A 199 -4.04 -12.23 -4.04
CA HIS A 199 -4.54 -13.35 -3.26
C HIS A 199 -5.78 -13.96 -3.93
N LEU A 200 -5.56 -15.00 -4.74
CA LEU A 200 -6.55 -15.50 -5.70
C LEU A 200 -7.37 -16.69 -5.20
N THR A 201 -7.01 -17.28 -4.04
CA THR A 201 -7.69 -18.45 -3.49
C THR A 201 -7.81 -18.37 -1.98
N GLU A 202 -8.98 -18.77 -1.46
CA GLU A 202 -9.30 -18.71 -0.04
C GLU A 202 -10.51 -19.61 0.26
N ASP A 203 -10.81 -19.84 1.53
CA ASP A 203 -11.99 -20.60 1.98
C ASP A 203 -13.32 -20.05 1.44
N GLN A 204 -13.42 -18.70 1.28
CA GLN A 204 -14.63 -18.02 0.85
C GLN A 204 -14.76 -17.89 -0.66
N GLY A 205 -13.70 -18.17 -1.41
CA GLY A 205 -13.79 -18.08 -2.85
C GLY A 205 -12.50 -18.36 -3.62
N TRP A 206 -12.63 -19.07 -4.69
CA TRP A 206 -11.61 -19.29 -5.72
C TRP A 206 -11.79 -18.28 -6.85
N ARG A 207 -10.76 -17.49 -7.17
CA ARG A 207 -10.92 -16.30 -8.03
C ARG A 207 -10.23 -16.37 -9.39
N ILE A 208 -9.55 -17.45 -9.74
CA ILE A 208 -8.87 -17.59 -11.02
C ILE A 208 -9.41 -18.78 -11.81
N GLU A 209 -9.73 -18.57 -13.09
CA GLU A 209 -10.16 -19.64 -13.98
C GLU A 209 -9.05 -20.67 -14.18
N ILE A 210 -9.39 -21.95 -13.97
CA ILE A 210 -8.59 -23.12 -14.32
C ILE A 210 -9.39 -23.97 -15.28
N LYS A 211 -9.00 -24.04 -16.54
CA LYS A 211 -9.79 -24.68 -17.60
C LYS A 211 -9.96 -26.18 -17.40
N LYS A 212 -8.94 -26.83 -16.81
CA LYS A 212 -8.99 -28.24 -16.45
C LYS A 212 -9.97 -28.54 -15.31
N TYR A 213 -10.21 -27.57 -14.45
CA TYR A 213 -11.04 -27.70 -13.25
C TYR A 213 -12.12 -26.61 -13.18
N PRO A 214 -13.15 -26.68 -14.06
CA PRO A 214 -14.14 -25.61 -14.20
C PRO A 214 -15.00 -25.38 -12.95
N GLU A 215 -15.17 -26.40 -12.09
CA GLU A 215 -15.93 -26.30 -10.85
C GLU A 215 -15.26 -25.41 -9.81
N LEU A 216 -13.94 -25.16 -9.92
CA LEU A 216 -13.25 -24.20 -9.07
C LEU A 216 -13.86 -22.80 -9.17
N THR A 217 -14.36 -22.42 -10.34
CA THR A 217 -15.00 -21.11 -10.53
C THR A 217 -16.52 -21.18 -10.49
N SER A 218 -17.14 -22.25 -11.03
CA SER A 218 -18.60 -22.37 -11.04
C SER A 218 -19.18 -22.71 -9.65
N ILE A 219 -18.45 -23.43 -8.81
CA ILE A 219 -18.81 -23.75 -7.41
C ILE A 219 -17.96 -22.90 -6.46
N GLY A 220 -16.63 -23.09 -6.50
CA GLY A 220 -15.70 -22.43 -5.59
C GLY A 220 -15.66 -20.91 -5.72
N GLY A 221 -16.06 -20.34 -6.87
CA GLY A 221 -16.14 -18.89 -7.08
C GLY A 221 -17.28 -18.19 -6.36
N TYR A 222 -18.23 -18.93 -5.78
CA TYR A 222 -19.46 -18.37 -5.21
C TYR A 222 -19.78 -18.98 -3.84
N ARG A 223 -20.28 -18.15 -2.92
CA ARG A 223 -20.77 -18.57 -1.61
C ARG A 223 -22.17 -18.02 -1.34
N LEU A 224 -22.91 -18.65 -0.45
CA LEU A 224 -24.14 -18.12 0.10
C LEU A 224 -23.82 -16.99 1.09
N GLN A 225 -24.73 -16.04 1.22
CA GLN A 225 -24.70 -15.00 2.25
C GLN A 225 -25.78 -15.27 3.30
N GLY A 226 -25.74 -14.56 4.42
CA GLY A 226 -26.70 -14.73 5.52
C GLY A 226 -28.16 -14.43 5.15
N ASP A 227 -28.41 -13.69 4.08
CA ASP A 227 -29.74 -13.40 3.52
C ASP A 227 -30.20 -14.42 2.47
N GLY A 228 -29.40 -15.48 2.23
CA GLY A 228 -29.67 -16.50 1.22
C GLY A 228 -29.28 -16.11 -0.22
N SER A 229 -28.77 -14.91 -0.44
CA SER A 229 -28.26 -14.52 -1.76
C SER A 229 -26.91 -15.18 -2.06
N THR A 230 -26.57 -15.27 -3.34
CA THR A 230 -25.25 -15.76 -3.77
C THR A 230 -24.33 -14.59 -4.02
N TYR A 231 -23.10 -14.69 -3.50
CA TYR A 231 -22.04 -13.68 -3.69
C TYR A 231 -20.77 -14.32 -4.22
N GLY A 232 -20.14 -13.69 -5.19
CA GLY A 232 -18.86 -14.16 -5.71
C GLY A 232 -18.48 -13.49 -7.02
N GLY A 233 -17.59 -14.16 -7.72
CA GLY A 233 -17.01 -13.76 -8.99
C GLY A 233 -15.64 -14.41 -9.17
N PHE A 234 -15.10 -14.34 -10.36
CA PHE A 234 -13.76 -14.83 -10.67
C PHE A 234 -13.21 -14.07 -11.87
N TYR A 235 -11.92 -14.22 -12.11
CA TYR A 235 -11.25 -13.68 -13.28
C TYR A 235 -11.01 -14.81 -14.28
N THR A 236 -11.37 -14.59 -15.53
CA THR A 236 -10.95 -15.45 -16.65
C THR A 236 -9.44 -15.33 -16.86
N GLN A 237 -8.82 -16.32 -17.49
CA GLN A 237 -7.39 -16.23 -17.82
C GLN A 237 -7.07 -15.02 -18.72
N GLU A 238 -8.00 -14.61 -19.58
CA GLU A 238 -7.83 -13.43 -20.43
C GLU A 238 -7.87 -12.13 -19.61
N GLU A 239 -8.75 -12.02 -18.61
CA GLU A 239 -8.79 -10.88 -17.69
C GLU A 239 -7.51 -10.81 -16.83
N ILE A 240 -6.98 -11.96 -16.39
CA ILE A 240 -5.68 -12.01 -15.70
C ILE A 240 -4.56 -11.50 -16.61
N LYS A 241 -4.48 -11.97 -17.86
CA LYS A 241 -3.48 -11.48 -18.85
C LYS A 241 -3.60 -9.97 -19.05
N ASP A 242 -4.82 -9.44 -19.13
CA ASP A 242 -5.07 -8.02 -19.29
C ASP A 242 -4.62 -7.22 -18.04
N ILE A 243 -4.91 -7.70 -16.82
CA ILE A 243 -4.42 -7.09 -15.57
C ILE A 243 -2.88 -7.10 -15.55
N VAL A 244 -2.25 -8.22 -15.86
CA VAL A 244 -0.78 -8.36 -15.84
C VAL A 244 -0.12 -7.47 -16.88
N ALA A 245 -0.66 -7.40 -18.10
CA ALA A 245 -0.17 -6.51 -19.15
C ALA A 245 -0.36 -5.03 -18.78
N TYR A 246 -1.47 -4.69 -18.12
CA TYR A 246 -1.74 -3.34 -17.63
C TYR A 246 -0.76 -2.92 -16.51
N ALA A 247 -0.46 -3.82 -15.59
CA ALA A 247 0.52 -3.64 -14.53
C ALA A 247 1.94 -3.46 -15.11
N ALA A 248 2.32 -4.28 -16.09
CA ALA A 248 3.64 -4.23 -16.73
C ALA A 248 3.93 -2.86 -17.39
N LYS A 249 2.93 -2.22 -18.00
CA LYS A 249 3.04 -0.85 -18.54
C LYS A 249 3.30 0.20 -17.45
N ARG A 250 3.12 -0.13 -16.17
CA ARG A 250 3.36 0.69 -14.98
C ARG A 250 4.58 0.23 -14.19
N TYR A 251 5.32 -0.72 -14.75
CA TYR A 251 6.47 -1.36 -14.09
C TYR A 251 6.09 -2.01 -12.73
N ILE A 252 4.85 -2.50 -12.61
CA ILE A 252 4.36 -3.29 -11.49
C ILE A 252 4.37 -4.76 -11.88
N THR A 253 5.01 -5.58 -11.05
CA THR A 253 4.97 -7.05 -11.16
C THR A 253 3.78 -7.57 -10.37
N VAL A 254 2.98 -8.44 -10.97
CA VAL A 254 1.90 -9.14 -10.27
C VAL A 254 2.42 -10.51 -9.82
N ILE A 255 2.30 -10.78 -8.52
CA ILE A 255 2.64 -12.07 -7.91
C ILE A 255 1.32 -12.77 -7.57
N PRO A 256 1.00 -13.91 -8.20
CA PRO A 256 -0.18 -14.68 -7.86
C PRO A 256 0.03 -15.41 -6.54
N GLU A 257 -1.02 -15.53 -5.75
CA GLU A 257 -1.08 -16.45 -4.61
C GLU A 257 -2.14 -17.52 -4.85
N ILE A 258 -1.72 -18.77 -4.70
CA ILE A 258 -2.58 -19.94 -4.53
C ILE A 258 -2.25 -20.47 -3.14
N ASP A 259 -3.07 -20.11 -2.18
CA ASP A 259 -2.87 -20.48 -0.78
C ASP A 259 -3.12 -21.96 -0.55
N LEU A 260 -2.20 -22.60 0.19
CA LEU A 260 -2.26 -24.04 0.48
C LEU A 260 -1.37 -24.39 1.69
N PRO A 261 -1.59 -25.52 2.37
CA PRO A 261 -2.68 -26.49 2.22
C PRO A 261 -3.93 -26.16 3.06
N GLY A 262 -3.87 -25.10 3.90
CA GLY A 262 -4.99 -24.43 4.53
C GLY A 262 -5.71 -23.51 3.55
N HIS A 263 -6.78 -22.82 3.96
CA HIS A 263 -7.52 -21.83 3.18
C HIS A 263 -7.99 -22.31 1.79
N MET A 264 -8.29 -23.61 1.69
CA MET A 264 -8.64 -24.29 0.43
C MET A 264 -10.09 -24.79 0.39
N MET A 265 -10.95 -24.34 1.30
CA MET A 265 -12.31 -24.87 1.40
C MET A 265 -13.14 -24.61 0.13
N ALA A 266 -12.93 -23.49 -0.57
CA ALA A 266 -13.60 -23.25 -1.86
C ALA A 266 -13.19 -24.29 -2.93
N ALA A 267 -11.92 -24.69 -2.97
CA ALA A 267 -11.46 -25.75 -3.86
C ALA A 267 -11.97 -27.12 -3.44
N ILE A 268 -12.01 -27.40 -2.13
CA ILE A 268 -12.54 -28.65 -1.56
C ILE A 268 -14.05 -28.75 -1.80
N ALA A 269 -14.78 -27.64 -1.74
CA ALA A 269 -16.21 -27.62 -2.09
C ALA A 269 -16.47 -28.01 -3.55
N ALA A 270 -15.58 -27.60 -4.46
CA ALA A 270 -15.61 -27.97 -5.87
C ALA A 270 -15.16 -29.43 -6.08
N TYR A 271 -14.11 -29.85 -5.39
CA TYR A 271 -13.48 -31.19 -5.52
C TYR A 271 -13.25 -31.82 -4.14
N PRO A 272 -14.29 -32.45 -3.54
CA PRO A 272 -14.23 -32.97 -2.16
C PRO A 272 -13.10 -33.99 -1.92
N SER A 273 -12.69 -34.71 -2.96
CA SER A 273 -11.60 -35.70 -2.92
C SER A 273 -10.25 -35.09 -2.46
N LEU A 274 -10.09 -33.77 -2.56
CA LEU A 274 -8.89 -33.07 -2.11
C LEU A 274 -8.71 -33.06 -0.59
N SER A 275 -9.82 -33.21 0.18
CA SER A 275 -9.78 -33.28 1.65
C SER A 275 -9.51 -34.69 2.17
N CYS A 276 -9.19 -34.81 3.46
CA CYS A 276 -8.93 -36.09 4.13
C CYS A 276 -10.14 -37.03 4.06
N LYS A 277 -11.34 -36.52 4.28
CA LYS A 277 -12.58 -37.31 4.35
C LYS A 277 -13.31 -37.45 3.02
N GLY A 278 -13.14 -36.52 2.10
CA GLY A 278 -13.87 -36.49 0.83
C GLY A 278 -15.35 -36.14 0.97
N GLU A 279 -15.73 -35.51 2.07
CA GLU A 279 -17.10 -35.07 2.33
C GLU A 279 -17.43 -33.83 1.48
N GLN A 280 -18.72 -33.68 1.12
CA GLN A 280 -19.20 -32.51 0.38
C GLN A 280 -19.30 -31.31 1.31
N TRP A 281 -18.71 -30.22 0.89
CA TRP A 281 -18.68 -28.92 1.57
C TRP A 281 -19.22 -27.81 0.66
N THR A 282 -19.41 -26.64 1.23
CA THR A 282 -19.70 -25.40 0.50
C THR A 282 -18.58 -24.39 0.78
N PRO A 283 -18.31 -23.44 -0.13
CA PRO A 283 -17.41 -22.32 0.17
C PRO A 283 -17.86 -21.60 1.45
N ARG A 284 -16.90 -21.22 2.28
CA ARG A 284 -17.13 -20.70 3.61
C ARG A 284 -17.89 -19.37 3.59
N MET A 285 -18.86 -19.19 4.51
CA MET A 285 -19.68 -17.99 4.60
C MET A 285 -19.20 -17.01 5.70
N VAL A 286 -18.33 -17.47 6.58
CA VAL A 286 -17.81 -16.70 7.72
C VAL A 286 -16.31 -16.56 7.66
N TRP A 287 -15.76 -15.64 8.45
CA TRP A 287 -14.32 -15.39 8.52
C TRP A 287 -13.64 -16.29 9.55
N GLY A 288 -12.31 -16.46 9.42
CA GLY A 288 -11.48 -17.23 10.36
C GLY A 288 -10.89 -18.51 9.73
N VAL A 289 -10.23 -19.31 10.54
CA VAL A 289 -9.53 -20.54 10.15
C VAL A 289 -10.48 -21.74 10.17
N GLU A 290 -10.30 -22.69 9.24
CA GLU A 290 -11.11 -23.89 9.10
C GLU A 290 -10.25 -25.16 9.21
N ASP A 291 -10.76 -26.18 9.91
CA ASP A 291 -10.09 -27.49 10.05
C ASP A 291 -10.14 -28.35 8.76
N ILE A 292 -10.94 -27.93 7.77
CA ILE A 292 -11.06 -28.61 6.48
C ILE A 292 -9.94 -28.10 5.58
N VAL A 293 -8.89 -28.90 5.46
CA VAL A 293 -7.67 -28.60 4.71
C VAL A 293 -7.38 -29.69 3.66
N MET A 294 -6.52 -29.41 2.70
CA MET A 294 -6.08 -30.41 1.74
C MET A 294 -5.40 -31.61 2.38
N CYS A 295 -5.47 -32.78 1.75
CA CYS A 295 -4.94 -34.05 2.24
C CYS A 295 -3.60 -34.40 1.61
N PRO A 296 -2.45 -34.10 2.22
CA PRO A 296 -1.14 -34.44 1.65
C PRO A 296 -0.82 -35.95 1.67
N GLY A 297 -1.67 -36.76 2.26
CA GLY A 297 -1.58 -38.22 2.16
C GLY A 297 -1.92 -38.74 0.74
N LYS A 298 -2.73 -38.00 -0.02
CA LYS A 298 -3.20 -38.36 -1.36
C LYS A 298 -2.30 -37.78 -2.44
N GLU A 299 -1.83 -38.60 -3.39
CA GLU A 299 -1.03 -38.10 -4.52
C GLU A 299 -1.86 -37.24 -5.48
N ASP A 300 -3.16 -37.52 -5.60
CA ASP A 300 -4.09 -36.73 -6.43
C ASP A 300 -4.12 -35.24 -6.03
N MET A 301 -3.91 -34.90 -4.76
CA MET A 301 -3.75 -33.52 -4.35
C MET A 301 -2.55 -32.85 -5.04
N PHE A 302 -1.40 -33.56 -5.11
CA PHE A 302 -0.22 -33.01 -5.78
C PHE A 302 -0.38 -32.94 -7.29
N ASN A 303 -1.07 -33.92 -7.91
CA ASN A 303 -1.42 -33.89 -9.33
C ASN A 303 -2.33 -32.68 -9.65
N PHE A 304 -3.32 -32.43 -8.79
CA PHE A 304 -4.18 -31.25 -8.88
C PHE A 304 -3.37 -29.95 -8.82
N LEU A 305 -2.47 -29.82 -7.84
CA LEU A 305 -1.64 -28.63 -7.69
C LEU A 305 -0.67 -28.44 -8.86
N GLU A 306 -0.11 -29.53 -9.44
CA GLU A 306 0.75 -29.44 -10.61
C GLU A 306 -0.03 -28.94 -11.85
N ASP A 307 -1.27 -29.37 -12.01
CA ASP A 307 -2.16 -28.87 -13.07
C ASP A 307 -2.48 -27.39 -12.89
N ILE A 308 -2.78 -26.95 -11.65
CA ILE A 308 -2.99 -25.53 -11.33
C ILE A 308 -1.74 -24.72 -11.71
N VAL A 309 -0.56 -25.13 -11.24
CA VAL A 309 0.71 -24.45 -11.54
C VAL A 309 0.93 -24.35 -13.06
N ARG A 310 0.62 -25.42 -13.80
CA ARG A 310 0.78 -25.45 -15.26
C ARG A 310 -0.08 -24.42 -15.98
N GLU A 311 -1.29 -24.13 -15.49
CA GLU A 311 -2.16 -23.12 -16.08
C GLU A 311 -1.88 -21.71 -15.58
N VAL A 312 -1.50 -21.55 -14.31
CA VAL A 312 -1.31 -20.22 -13.68
C VAL A 312 0.04 -19.60 -14.05
N VAL A 313 1.13 -20.37 -14.03
CA VAL A 313 2.49 -19.82 -14.26
C VAL A 313 2.61 -19.04 -15.58
N PRO A 314 2.08 -19.51 -16.72
CA PRO A 314 2.16 -18.76 -17.99
C PRO A 314 1.47 -17.38 -17.96
N LEU A 315 0.52 -17.17 -17.06
CA LEU A 315 -0.23 -15.93 -16.95
C LEU A 315 0.58 -14.85 -16.22
N PHE A 316 1.56 -15.25 -15.38
CA PHE A 316 2.34 -14.36 -14.52
C PHE A 316 3.84 -14.48 -14.83
N PRO A 317 4.42 -13.56 -15.58
CA PRO A 317 5.83 -13.64 -16.01
C PRO A 317 6.83 -13.33 -14.90
N GLY A 318 6.38 -12.93 -13.69
CA GLY A 318 7.23 -12.60 -12.55
C GLY A 318 7.99 -13.81 -12.02
N LYS A 319 9.11 -13.55 -11.35
CA LYS A 319 9.99 -14.58 -10.77
C LYS A 319 9.33 -15.35 -9.61
N TYR A 320 8.43 -14.72 -8.89
CA TYR A 320 7.85 -15.23 -7.65
C TYR A 320 6.43 -15.75 -7.83
N PHE A 321 6.12 -16.80 -7.07
CA PHE A 321 4.80 -17.35 -6.91
C PHE A 321 4.53 -17.54 -5.41
N HIS A 322 3.47 -16.96 -4.87
CA HIS A 322 3.12 -17.11 -3.47
C HIS A 322 2.24 -18.35 -3.27
N ILE A 323 2.58 -19.15 -2.26
CA ILE A 323 1.92 -20.43 -1.99
C ILE A 323 1.16 -20.44 -0.66
N GLY A 324 1.01 -19.28 -0.01
CA GLY A 324 0.38 -19.17 1.30
C GLY A 324 1.18 -19.89 2.38
N GLY A 325 0.58 -20.91 2.97
CA GLY A 325 1.20 -21.77 3.97
C GLY A 325 0.87 -21.40 5.40
N ASP A 326 0.03 -20.39 5.60
CA ASP A 326 -0.43 -19.90 6.89
C ASP A 326 -1.60 -20.71 7.45
N GLU A 327 -1.80 -20.56 8.72
CA GLU A 327 -2.99 -20.96 9.51
C GLU A 327 -3.56 -22.36 9.18
N CYS A 328 -2.72 -23.31 8.75
CA CYS A 328 -3.17 -24.66 8.41
C CYS A 328 -3.28 -25.53 9.67
N PRO A 329 -4.50 -25.88 10.14
CA PRO A 329 -4.69 -26.78 11.26
C PRO A 329 -4.21 -28.20 10.95
N LYS A 330 -3.66 -28.88 11.95
CA LYS A 330 -3.10 -30.23 11.82
C LYS A 330 -4.09 -31.33 12.26
N THR A 331 -5.25 -30.95 12.76
CA THR A 331 -6.27 -31.85 13.34
C THR A 331 -6.73 -32.91 12.35
N SER A 332 -7.06 -32.50 11.12
CA SER A 332 -7.49 -33.42 10.07
C SER A 332 -6.40 -34.44 9.71
N TRP A 333 -5.15 -34.05 9.69
CA TRP A 333 -4.03 -34.95 9.32
C TRP A 333 -3.69 -35.96 10.39
N LYS A 334 -3.76 -35.56 11.68
CA LYS A 334 -3.55 -36.47 12.82
C LYS A 334 -4.47 -37.67 12.78
N ASN A 335 -5.70 -37.47 12.34
CA ASN A 335 -6.75 -38.49 12.31
C ASN A 335 -6.91 -39.17 10.93
N CYS A 336 -6.11 -38.78 9.93
CA CYS A 336 -6.22 -39.31 8.57
C CYS A 336 -5.23 -40.46 8.33
N PRO A 337 -5.69 -41.71 8.10
CA PRO A 337 -4.81 -42.85 7.87
C PRO A 337 -3.84 -42.65 6.68
N THR A 338 -4.29 -41.97 5.62
CA THR A 338 -3.45 -41.68 4.43
C THR A 338 -2.35 -40.67 4.74
N CYS A 339 -2.64 -39.64 5.53
CA CYS A 339 -1.64 -38.66 5.98
C CYS A 339 -0.61 -39.33 6.91
N GLN A 340 -1.06 -40.17 7.85
CA GLN A 340 -0.16 -40.90 8.77
C GLN A 340 0.70 -41.90 8.00
N LYS A 341 0.15 -42.59 6.97
CA LYS A 341 0.94 -43.46 6.09
C LYS A 341 2.00 -42.68 5.30
N ARG A 342 1.68 -41.47 4.82
CA ARG A 342 2.64 -40.57 4.13
C ARG A 342 3.74 -40.14 5.10
N ILE A 343 3.41 -39.75 6.32
CA ILE A 343 4.38 -39.38 7.37
C ILE A 343 5.38 -40.52 7.60
N GLN A 344 4.89 -41.74 7.71
CA GLN A 344 5.75 -42.92 7.87
C GLN A 344 6.64 -43.19 6.64
N ALA A 345 6.04 -43.15 5.44
CA ALA A 345 6.76 -43.43 4.20
C ALA A 345 7.86 -42.42 3.90
N GLU A 346 7.66 -41.14 4.25
CA GLU A 346 8.63 -40.05 4.04
C GLU A 346 9.56 -39.83 5.25
N GLY A 347 9.42 -40.64 6.32
CA GLY A 347 10.25 -40.51 7.52
C GLY A 347 10.08 -39.20 8.27
N LEU A 348 8.88 -38.60 8.26
CA LEU A 348 8.59 -37.30 8.86
C LEU A 348 8.34 -37.45 10.36
N GLN A 349 9.41 -37.66 11.12
CA GLN A 349 9.31 -37.87 12.56
C GLN A 349 9.25 -36.53 13.32
N ALA A 350 8.45 -36.52 14.40
CA ALA A 350 8.47 -35.41 15.34
C ALA A 350 9.84 -35.30 16.03
N ASP A 351 10.20 -34.09 16.40
CA ASP A 351 11.36 -33.80 17.26
C ASP A 351 10.92 -32.88 18.44
N GLY A 352 11.86 -32.44 19.25
CA GLY A 352 11.55 -31.56 20.39
C GLY A 352 11.02 -30.17 19.99
N LYS A 353 10.96 -29.84 18.69
CA LYS A 353 10.54 -28.53 18.16
C LYS A 353 9.30 -28.62 17.28
N HIS A 354 9.17 -29.69 16.50
CA HIS A 354 8.15 -29.83 15.46
C HIS A 354 7.43 -31.17 15.54
N SER A 355 6.12 -31.16 15.35
CA SER A 355 5.30 -32.35 15.20
C SER A 355 5.52 -33.02 13.83
N ALA A 356 5.10 -34.27 13.70
CA ALA A 356 5.15 -34.99 12.43
C ALA A 356 4.25 -34.31 11.35
N GLU A 357 3.15 -33.70 11.77
CA GLU A 357 2.24 -33.00 10.90
C GLU A 357 2.79 -31.64 10.44
N GLU A 358 3.55 -30.92 11.27
CA GLU A 358 4.29 -29.72 10.83
C GLU A 358 5.35 -30.09 9.79
N ARG A 359 6.03 -31.23 9.97
CA ARG A 359 6.95 -31.75 8.95
C ARG A 359 6.23 -32.21 7.68
N LEU A 360 4.99 -32.70 7.79
CA LEU A 360 4.16 -32.98 6.64
C LEU A 360 3.79 -31.71 5.86
N GLN A 361 3.53 -30.59 6.54
CA GLN A 361 3.36 -29.31 5.88
C GLN A 361 4.64 -28.88 5.16
N SER A 362 5.78 -28.96 5.83
CA SER A 362 7.09 -28.70 5.19
C SER A 362 7.32 -29.58 3.95
N TYR A 363 6.89 -30.85 3.98
CA TYR A 363 6.93 -31.73 2.82
C TYR A 363 6.06 -31.19 1.66
N VAL A 364 4.84 -30.70 1.93
CA VAL A 364 4.00 -30.04 0.91
C VAL A 364 4.72 -28.84 0.30
N ILE A 365 5.26 -27.94 1.13
CA ILE A 365 6.00 -26.74 0.69
C ILE A 365 7.17 -27.12 -0.22
N LYS A 366 7.96 -28.13 0.16
CA LYS A 366 9.09 -28.65 -0.65
C LYS A 366 8.63 -29.26 -1.98
N ARG A 367 7.47 -29.91 -2.02
CA ARG A 367 6.88 -30.42 -3.26
C ARG A 367 6.48 -29.27 -4.18
N MET A 368 5.86 -28.21 -3.63
CA MET A 368 5.49 -27.00 -4.38
C MET A 368 6.72 -26.27 -4.93
N GLU A 369 7.75 -26.10 -4.13
CA GLU A 369 9.01 -25.50 -4.60
C GLU A 369 9.59 -26.27 -5.81
N LYS A 370 9.65 -27.61 -5.73
CA LYS A 370 10.13 -28.45 -6.83
C LYS A 370 9.24 -28.33 -8.09
N MET A 371 7.92 -28.20 -7.93
CA MET A 371 7.01 -28.02 -9.06
C MET A 371 7.26 -26.65 -9.73
N LEU A 372 7.35 -25.59 -8.95
CA LEU A 372 7.54 -24.22 -9.45
C LEU A 372 8.94 -24.00 -10.03
N ALA A 373 9.97 -24.67 -9.48
CA ALA A 373 11.33 -24.62 -10.00
C ALA A 373 11.45 -25.15 -11.43
N LYS A 374 10.59 -26.11 -11.87
CA LYS A 374 10.51 -26.56 -13.26
C LYS A 374 10.18 -25.42 -14.26
N TYR A 375 9.61 -24.34 -13.76
CA TYR A 375 9.21 -23.15 -14.53
C TYR A 375 10.05 -21.92 -14.18
N ASP A 376 11.23 -22.08 -13.55
CA ASP A 376 12.09 -21.00 -13.09
C ASP A 376 11.37 -20.01 -12.15
N ARG A 377 10.47 -20.52 -11.30
CA ARG A 377 9.79 -19.71 -10.27
C ARG A 377 10.30 -20.05 -8.88
N LYS A 378 10.43 -19.00 -8.05
CA LYS A 378 10.72 -19.11 -6.62
C LYS A 378 9.45 -18.97 -5.82
N ILE A 379 9.34 -19.73 -4.74
CA ILE A 379 8.21 -19.62 -3.83
C ILE A 379 8.39 -18.44 -2.88
N ILE A 380 7.26 -17.82 -2.54
CA ILE A 380 7.06 -17.03 -1.34
C ILE A 380 6.02 -17.75 -0.50
N GLY A 381 6.16 -17.74 0.83
CA GLY A 381 5.12 -18.21 1.74
C GLY A 381 5.09 -17.35 2.99
N TRP A 382 3.96 -17.36 3.68
CA TRP A 382 3.82 -16.73 4.98
C TRP A 382 4.78 -17.36 5.98
N ASP A 383 5.06 -16.71 7.10
CA ASP A 383 6.17 -17.14 7.98
C ASP A 383 5.93 -18.48 8.71
N GLU A 384 4.75 -19.10 8.59
CA GLU A 384 4.48 -20.48 9.00
C GLU A 384 5.24 -21.52 8.19
N ILE A 385 5.73 -21.20 6.98
CA ILE A 385 6.59 -22.12 6.23
C ILE A 385 7.94 -22.42 6.90
N LEU A 386 8.29 -21.66 7.94
CA LEU A 386 9.41 -21.96 8.84
C LEU A 386 9.18 -23.20 9.70
N GLU A 387 7.91 -23.54 9.93
CA GLU A 387 7.51 -24.67 10.76
C GLU A 387 7.84 -25.99 10.05
N GLY A 388 8.40 -26.95 10.79
CA GLY A 388 8.79 -28.25 10.21
C GLY A 388 10.01 -28.23 9.29
N GLY A 389 10.63 -27.08 9.07
CA GLY A 389 11.86 -26.89 8.28
C GLY A 389 11.62 -26.20 6.94
N LEU A 390 12.33 -25.11 6.73
CA LEU A 390 12.22 -24.26 5.55
C LEU A 390 12.75 -24.96 4.29
N SER A 391 12.08 -24.72 3.18
CA SER A 391 12.50 -25.18 1.85
C SER A 391 13.71 -24.34 1.36
N PRO A 392 14.71 -24.92 0.65
CA PRO A 392 16.02 -24.30 0.43
C PRO A 392 16.02 -22.91 -0.23
N ASP A 393 15.13 -22.67 -1.19
CA ASP A 393 15.10 -21.42 -1.96
C ASP A 393 13.90 -20.53 -1.63
N ALA A 394 13.14 -20.89 -0.58
CA ALA A 394 11.93 -20.18 -0.19
C ALA A 394 12.22 -18.75 0.29
N THR A 395 11.39 -17.81 -0.13
CA THR A 395 11.33 -16.45 0.43
C THR A 395 10.23 -16.41 1.48
N VAL A 396 10.53 -15.85 2.66
CA VAL A 396 9.59 -15.78 3.78
C VAL A 396 8.91 -14.41 3.82
N MET A 397 7.57 -14.40 3.84
CA MET A 397 6.77 -13.20 4.08
C MET A 397 6.37 -13.15 5.57
N SER A 398 7.02 -12.26 6.33
CA SER A 398 6.87 -12.19 7.80
C SER A 398 5.73 -11.28 8.18
N TRP A 399 4.62 -11.87 8.70
CA TRP A 399 3.38 -11.15 9.04
C TRP A 399 3.02 -11.17 10.53
N ARG A 400 3.33 -12.27 11.24
CA ARG A 400 3.04 -12.45 12.69
C ARG A 400 3.92 -11.57 13.59
N GLY A 401 4.77 -10.74 13.01
CA GLY A 401 5.73 -9.86 13.67
C GLY A 401 7.04 -9.81 12.90
N THR A 402 8.14 -9.50 13.58
CA THR A 402 9.47 -9.46 12.95
C THR A 402 10.27 -10.74 13.17
N SER A 403 9.85 -11.61 14.09
CA SER A 403 10.59 -12.81 14.49
C SER A 403 10.76 -13.82 13.35
N GLY A 404 9.70 -14.05 12.55
CA GLY A 404 9.78 -14.92 11.38
C GLY A 404 10.81 -14.43 10.36
N GLY A 405 10.80 -13.14 10.05
CA GLY A 405 11.79 -12.53 9.15
C GLY A 405 13.21 -12.60 9.70
N ILE A 406 13.40 -12.38 10.99
CA ILE A 406 14.73 -12.53 11.64
C ILE A 406 15.21 -13.99 11.53
N SER A 407 14.32 -14.95 11.84
CA SER A 407 14.64 -16.38 11.77
C SER A 407 15.03 -16.83 10.36
N ALA A 408 14.29 -16.34 9.34
CA ALA A 408 14.59 -16.61 7.93
C ALA A 408 15.94 -16.00 7.49
N ALA A 409 16.18 -14.73 7.82
CA ALA A 409 17.43 -14.04 7.47
C ALA A 409 18.66 -14.67 8.13
N LEU A 410 18.54 -15.16 9.37
CA LEU A 410 19.60 -15.95 10.05
C LEU A 410 19.92 -17.24 9.31
N GLN A 411 18.94 -17.85 8.66
CA GLN A 411 19.09 -19.03 7.79
C GLN A 411 19.50 -18.65 6.36
N LYS A 412 19.77 -17.36 6.08
CA LYS A 412 20.19 -16.80 4.78
C LYS A 412 19.08 -16.85 3.70
N HIS A 413 17.83 -16.89 4.11
CA HIS A 413 16.69 -16.76 3.21
C HIS A 413 16.30 -15.30 3.01
N ASP A 414 15.76 -14.99 1.83
CA ASP A 414 15.20 -13.69 1.52
C ASP A 414 13.87 -13.49 2.27
N VAL A 415 13.61 -12.25 2.65
CA VAL A 415 12.48 -11.86 3.51
C VAL A 415 11.73 -10.66 2.93
N ILE A 416 10.40 -10.72 2.98
CA ILE A 416 9.53 -9.57 2.77
C ILE A 416 8.82 -9.29 4.10
N MET A 417 8.93 -8.03 4.58
CA MET A 417 8.35 -7.64 5.86
C MET A 417 6.93 -7.10 5.67
N THR A 418 5.97 -7.67 6.40
CA THR A 418 4.56 -7.23 6.36
C THR A 418 3.84 -7.40 7.72
N PRO A 419 4.49 -7.08 8.87
CA PRO A 419 3.89 -7.38 10.17
C PRO A 419 2.66 -6.51 10.47
N GLY A 420 1.57 -7.14 10.87
CA GLY A 420 0.36 -6.44 11.32
C GLY A 420 0.64 -5.52 12.52
N SER A 421 1.51 -5.95 13.45
CA SER A 421 1.98 -5.14 14.58
C SER A 421 2.71 -3.86 14.15
N GLY A 422 3.29 -3.82 12.95
CA GLY A 422 3.92 -2.65 12.33
C GLY A 422 2.94 -1.67 11.68
N GLY A 423 1.64 -1.95 11.69
CA GLY A 423 0.62 -1.13 11.02
C GLY A 423 0.59 -1.34 9.50
N LEU A 424 1.07 -2.50 9.03
CA LEU A 424 1.08 -2.85 7.61
C LEU A 424 -0.17 -3.64 7.18
N TYR A 425 -1.05 -3.98 8.11
CA TYR A 425 -2.38 -4.52 7.83
C TYR A 425 -3.38 -3.37 7.71
N LEU A 426 -3.88 -3.15 6.49
CA LEU A 426 -4.74 -2.01 6.16
C LEU A 426 -6.23 -2.27 6.46
N ASP A 427 -6.56 -3.46 6.88
CA ASP A 427 -7.87 -3.90 7.39
C ASP A 427 -8.13 -3.51 8.86
N HIS A 428 -7.19 -2.79 9.49
CA HIS A 428 -7.32 -2.26 10.84
C HIS A 428 -7.90 -0.84 10.84
N TYR A 429 -8.48 -0.41 11.96
CA TYR A 429 -9.00 0.95 12.14
C TYR A 429 -7.92 2.02 11.92
N GLN A 430 -8.28 3.13 11.29
CA GLN A 430 -7.39 4.28 11.09
C GLN A 430 -7.53 5.36 12.19
N GLY A 431 -8.50 5.20 13.06
CA GLY A 431 -8.84 6.07 14.18
C GLY A 431 -9.46 5.27 15.33
N ASP A 432 -10.18 5.95 16.21
CA ASP A 432 -10.92 5.32 17.31
C ASP A 432 -12.03 4.41 16.76
N TYR A 433 -11.96 3.12 17.10
CA TYR A 433 -12.87 2.09 16.60
C TYR A 433 -14.36 2.37 16.86
N LYS A 434 -14.69 3.19 17.86
CA LYS A 434 -16.08 3.55 18.21
C LYS A 434 -16.74 4.46 17.18
N ILE A 435 -15.95 5.18 16.39
CA ILE A 435 -16.44 6.18 15.42
C ILE A 435 -16.03 5.87 13.99
N GLU A 436 -15.13 4.92 13.80
CA GLU A 436 -14.69 4.46 12.48
C GLU A 436 -15.63 3.35 11.94
N PRO A 437 -15.73 3.20 10.60
CA PRO A 437 -16.45 2.08 10.00
C PRO A 437 -15.87 0.73 10.41
N VAL A 438 -16.71 -0.25 10.76
CA VAL A 438 -16.31 -1.57 11.25
C VAL A 438 -15.21 -2.22 10.43
N THR A 439 -14.22 -2.79 11.12
CA THR A 439 -13.12 -3.59 10.56
C THR A 439 -12.80 -4.78 11.48
N ILE A 440 -11.79 -5.59 11.09
CA ILE A 440 -11.48 -6.86 11.76
C ILE A 440 -10.90 -6.68 13.18
N ALA A 441 -10.12 -5.65 13.44
CA ALA A 441 -9.37 -5.51 14.68
C ALA A 441 -9.69 -4.23 15.43
N SER A 442 -9.81 -4.32 16.75
CA SER A 442 -10.10 -3.18 17.63
C SER A 442 -8.92 -2.21 17.82
N SER A 443 -7.68 -2.68 17.65
CA SER A 443 -6.50 -1.82 17.78
C SER A 443 -6.26 -1.00 16.51
N PRO A 444 -6.11 0.34 16.61
CA PRO A 444 -5.92 1.15 15.43
C PRO A 444 -4.50 1.04 14.85
N ALA A 445 -4.42 1.06 13.52
CA ALA A 445 -3.20 1.26 12.76
C ALA A 445 -3.22 2.66 12.16
N TYR A 446 -2.90 3.66 12.98
CA TYR A 446 -2.80 5.06 12.53
C TYR A 446 -1.77 5.23 11.41
N LEU A 447 -1.96 6.25 10.57
CA LEU A 447 -1.00 6.61 9.53
C LEU A 447 0.45 6.73 10.06
N SER A 448 0.60 7.30 11.25
CA SER A 448 1.91 7.43 11.92
C SER A 448 2.53 6.08 12.27
N LYS A 449 1.74 5.07 12.62
CA LYS A 449 2.23 3.72 12.92
C LYS A 449 2.85 3.07 11.69
N THR A 450 2.15 3.09 10.55
CA THR A 450 2.68 2.59 9.27
C THR A 450 3.93 3.37 8.85
N TYR A 451 3.91 4.70 8.96
CA TYR A 451 5.04 5.55 8.59
C TYR A 451 6.29 5.32 9.44
N ASN A 452 6.12 5.10 10.75
CA ASN A 452 7.24 4.91 11.67
C ASN A 452 7.81 3.49 11.65
N TYR A 453 7.13 2.55 11.00
CA TYR A 453 7.66 1.20 10.89
C TYR A 453 9.02 1.18 10.19
N GLU A 454 9.98 0.41 10.73
CA GLU A 454 11.30 0.21 10.16
C GLU A 454 11.39 -1.23 9.61
N PRO A 455 11.48 -1.40 8.27
CA PRO A 455 11.50 -2.72 7.65
C PRO A 455 12.71 -3.58 7.99
N VAL A 456 13.83 -2.98 8.37
CA VAL A 456 15.05 -3.72 8.76
C VAL A 456 15.17 -3.70 10.28
N PRO A 457 14.87 -4.81 10.99
CA PRO A 457 15.04 -4.90 12.44
C PRO A 457 16.49 -4.65 12.87
N ASP A 458 16.69 -4.07 14.05
CA ASP A 458 18.03 -3.75 14.56
C ASP A 458 18.89 -5.01 14.73
N THR A 459 18.29 -6.15 15.07
CA THR A 459 18.99 -7.46 15.09
C THR A 459 19.58 -7.79 13.72
N ILE A 460 18.85 -7.56 12.63
CA ILE A 460 19.32 -7.81 11.26
C ILE A 460 20.47 -6.87 10.91
N LYS A 461 20.36 -5.58 11.28
CA LYS A 461 21.42 -4.59 11.06
C LYS A 461 22.70 -4.95 11.82
N SER A 462 22.58 -5.30 13.11
CA SER A 462 23.75 -5.66 13.94
C SER A 462 24.51 -6.87 13.45
N LEU A 463 23.85 -7.76 12.70
CA LEU A 463 24.44 -8.97 12.13
C LEU A 463 24.87 -8.81 10.66
N GLY A 464 24.68 -7.64 10.04
CA GLY A 464 25.04 -7.40 8.63
C GLY A 464 24.22 -8.23 7.63
N LEU A 465 22.96 -8.54 7.98
CA LEU A 465 22.07 -9.39 7.18
C LEU A 465 21.01 -8.60 6.38
N GLU A 466 21.14 -7.27 6.28
CA GLU A 466 20.18 -6.37 5.62
C GLU A 466 19.89 -6.77 4.17
N LYS A 467 20.87 -7.35 3.49
CA LYS A 467 20.74 -7.82 2.10
C LYS A 467 19.62 -8.85 1.90
N HIS A 468 19.22 -9.55 2.97
CA HIS A 468 18.15 -10.54 2.92
C HIS A 468 16.75 -9.91 3.04
N ILE A 469 16.65 -8.64 3.45
CA ILE A 469 15.37 -7.93 3.46
C ILE A 469 15.11 -7.35 2.07
N LEU A 470 14.32 -8.03 1.26
CA LEU A 470 13.97 -7.61 -0.10
C LEU A 470 13.15 -6.33 -0.09
N GLY A 471 12.33 -6.14 0.94
CA GLY A 471 11.47 -4.98 1.08
C GLY A 471 10.28 -5.18 2.01
N VAL A 472 9.22 -4.45 1.74
CA VAL A 472 8.06 -4.33 2.63
C VAL A 472 6.76 -4.30 1.80
N GLN A 473 5.68 -4.83 2.41
CA GLN A 473 4.34 -4.87 1.81
C GLN A 473 3.28 -4.43 2.81
N CYS A 474 2.21 -3.78 2.33
CA CYS A 474 0.96 -3.64 3.05
C CYS A 474 -0.05 -4.69 2.58
N ASN A 475 -0.76 -5.30 3.54
CA ASN A 475 -1.82 -6.25 3.28
C ASN A 475 -3.20 -5.60 3.43
N ASN A 476 -4.09 -5.90 2.50
CA ASN A 476 -5.43 -5.35 2.44
C ASN A 476 -6.44 -6.52 2.44
N TRP A 477 -6.60 -7.18 3.60
CA TRP A 477 -7.54 -8.26 3.80
C TRP A 477 -8.98 -7.74 3.77
N SER A 478 -9.86 -8.42 3.04
CA SER A 478 -11.12 -7.82 2.61
C SER A 478 -12.37 -8.32 3.34
N GLU A 479 -12.24 -9.00 4.49
CA GLU A 479 -13.36 -9.56 5.27
C GLU A 479 -14.46 -8.53 5.56
N TYR A 480 -14.07 -7.29 5.83
CA TYR A 480 -14.98 -6.18 6.14
C TYR A 480 -14.99 -5.09 5.07
N MET A 481 -14.53 -5.40 3.84
CA MET A 481 -14.46 -4.44 2.73
C MET A 481 -15.53 -4.72 1.67
N TYR A 482 -16.78 -4.59 2.06
CA TYR A 482 -17.95 -4.89 1.23
C TYR A 482 -18.06 -4.09 -0.07
N THR A 483 -17.32 -2.99 -0.19
CA THR A 483 -17.33 -2.13 -1.38
C THR A 483 -15.92 -1.64 -1.72
N ASN A 484 -15.69 -1.29 -3.00
CA ASN A 484 -14.44 -0.64 -3.41
C ASN A 484 -14.18 0.68 -2.68
N ALA A 485 -15.23 1.45 -2.34
CA ALA A 485 -15.11 2.67 -1.56
C ALA A 485 -14.58 2.40 -0.14
N LYS A 486 -15.02 1.30 0.51
CA LYS A 486 -14.51 0.87 1.82
C LYS A 486 -13.07 0.36 1.71
N MET A 487 -12.74 -0.39 0.67
CA MET A 487 -11.37 -0.82 0.40
C MET A 487 -10.42 0.38 0.26
N GLU A 488 -10.77 1.36 -0.58
CA GLU A 488 -9.99 2.58 -0.77
C GLU A 488 -9.85 3.39 0.53
N TYR A 489 -10.94 3.50 1.31
CA TYR A 489 -10.91 4.13 2.61
C TYR A 489 -9.88 3.48 3.54
N GLN A 490 -9.79 2.17 3.53
CA GLN A 490 -8.81 1.42 4.34
C GLN A 490 -7.38 1.54 3.80
N MET A 491 -7.20 1.52 2.48
CA MET A 491 -5.87 1.59 1.87
C MET A 491 -5.22 2.97 2.03
N TYR A 492 -5.99 4.05 1.81
CA TYR A 492 -5.44 5.41 1.72
C TYR A 492 -5.75 6.24 2.96
N PRO A 493 -4.76 7.03 3.46
CA PRO A 493 -3.43 7.29 2.89
C PRO A 493 -2.31 6.35 3.37
N ARG A 494 -2.57 5.26 4.12
CA ARG A 494 -1.52 4.39 4.69
C ARG A 494 -0.63 3.75 3.62
N SER A 495 -1.17 3.45 2.43
CA SER A 495 -0.37 2.98 1.29
C SER A 495 0.68 4.00 0.83
N LEU A 496 0.44 5.31 1.04
CA LEU A 496 1.44 6.33 0.76
C LEU A 496 2.58 6.29 1.78
N ALA A 497 2.27 5.93 3.04
CA ALA A 497 3.28 5.71 4.07
C ALA A 497 4.15 4.49 3.73
N LEU A 498 3.53 3.38 3.30
CA LEU A 498 4.27 2.25 2.76
C LEU A 498 5.23 2.67 1.65
N ALA A 499 4.72 3.39 0.63
CA ALA A 499 5.52 3.84 -0.49
C ALA A 499 6.76 4.61 -0.03
N GLU A 500 6.60 5.50 0.96
CA GLU A 500 7.70 6.31 1.50
C GLU A 500 8.72 5.46 2.27
N ILE A 501 8.30 4.57 3.18
CA ILE A 501 9.26 3.75 3.94
C ILE A 501 9.96 2.69 3.09
N ALA A 502 9.33 2.28 1.99
CA ALA A 502 9.91 1.35 1.03
C ALA A 502 10.89 2.01 0.06
N TRP A 503 10.67 3.27 -0.24
CA TRP A 503 11.48 4.02 -1.21
C TRP A 503 12.56 4.87 -0.57
N SER A 504 12.19 5.70 0.42
CA SER A 504 13.05 6.77 0.93
C SER A 504 14.06 6.25 1.98
N PRO A 505 15.28 6.82 2.06
CA PRO A 505 16.22 6.47 3.13
C PRO A 505 15.63 6.74 4.53
N ALA A 506 15.85 5.84 5.49
CA ALA A 506 15.32 5.94 6.85
C ALA A 506 15.63 7.29 7.54
N LYS A 507 16.82 7.86 7.28
CA LYS A 507 17.22 9.18 7.81
C LYS A 507 16.40 10.37 7.30
N LYS A 508 15.56 10.17 6.28
CA LYS A 508 14.65 11.19 5.73
C LYS A 508 13.28 11.18 6.42
N LYS A 509 13.01 10.22 7.31
CA LYS A 509 11.73 10.14 8.00
C LYS A 509 11.44 11.42 8.80
N ASN A 510 10.31 12.05 8.47
CA ASN A 510 9.74 13.21 9.17
C ASN A 510 8.22 13.14 9.02
N PHE A 511 7.52 12.69 10.04
CA PHE A 511 6.08 12.46 9.97
C PHE A 511 5.27 13.73 9.73
N THR A 512 5.68 14.86 10.32
CA THR A 512 4.99 16.15 10.14
C THR A 512 5.05 16.61 8.68
N ASP A 513 6.23 16.54 8.06
CA ASP A 513 6.37 16.86 6.64
C ASP A 513 5.66 15.84 5.74
N PHE A 514 5.72 14.55 6.08
CA PHE A 514 4.99 13.52 5.36
C PHE A 514 3.47 13.76 5.40
N ALA A 515 2.90 14.06 6.58
CA ALA A 515 1.48 14.35 6.74
C ALA A 515 1.06 15.57 5.88
N ARG A 516 1.86 16.64 5.86
CA ARG A 516 1.66 17.79 4.99
C ARG A 516 1.65 17.40 3.50
N ARG A 517 2.60 16.56 3.07
CA ARG A 517 2.65 16.07 1.67
C ARG A 517 1.48 15.13 1.35
N VAL A 518 1.01 14.34 2.30
CA VAL A 518 -0.22 13.52 2.16
C VAL A 518 -1.41 14.43 1.89
N ASP A 519 -1.57 15.50 2.66
CA ASP A 519 -2.69 16.44 2.47
C ASP A 519 -2.61 17.14 1.09
N ALA A 520 -1.42 17.52 0.65
CA ALA A 520 -1.23 18.08 -0.68
C ALA A 520 -1.55 17.09 -1.81
N ASN A 521 -1.24 15.79 -1.62
CA ASN A 521 -1.53 14.74 -2.59
C ASN A 521 -2.98 14.21 -2.50
N SER A 522 -3.74 14.55 -1.46
CA SER A 522 -5.15 14.17 -1.37
C SER A 522 -5.97 14.68 -2.55
N VAL A 523 -5.61 15.85 -3.10
CA VAL A 523 -6.25 16.41 -4.29
C VAL A 523 -6.04 15.52 -5.51
N ARG A 524 -4.88 14.83 -5.64
CA ARG A 524 -4.64 13.85 -6.73
C ARG A 524 -5.52 12.62 -6.57
N LEU A 525 -5.76 12.20 -5.32
CA LEU A 525 -6.68 11.10 -5.01
C LEU A 525 -8.13 11.51 -5.33
N ASP A 526 -8.49 12.78 -5.11
CA ASP A 526 -9.81 13.30 -5.49
C ASP A 526 -10.01 13.28 -7.02
N GLU A 527 -9.01 13.71 -7.81
CA GLU A 527 -9.05 13.67 -9.29
C GLU A 527 -9.19 12.22 -9.83
N ARG A 528 -8.73 11.23 -9.06
CA ARG A 528 -8.89 9.81 -9.37
C ARG A 528 -10.10 9.17 -8.70
N HIS A 529 -11.00 9.97 -8.11
CA HIS A 529 -12.22 9.52 -7.41
C HIS A 529 -11.95 8.45 -6.34
N VAL A 530 -10.87 8.61 -5.57
CA VAL A 530 -10.50 7.70 -4.48
C VAL A 530 -11.21 8.12 -3.20
N ARG A 531 -11.78 7.15 -2.49
CA ARG A 531 -12.36 7.33 -1.16
C ARG A 531 -11.30 7.06 -0.09
N TYR A 532 -10.56 8.09 0.28
CA TYR A 532 -9.51 7.97 1.31
C TYR A 532 -10.00 8.42 2.69
N HIS A 533 -9.33 7.94 3.72
CA HIS A 533 -9.59 8.34 5.11
C HIS A 533 -9.18 9.79 5.38
N ILE A 534 -10.12 10.55 5.96
CA ILE A 534 -9.89 11.86 6.55
C ILE A 534 -10.07 11.68 8.06
N PRO A 535 -9.06 12.02 8.90
CA PRO A 535 -9.14 11.79 10.34
C PRO A 535 -10.41 12.39 10.96
N LEU A 536 -11.08 11.63 11.80
CA LEU A 536 -12.21 12.13 12.59
C LEU A 536 -11.70 12.83 13.85
N PRO A 537 -12.42 13.84 14.37
CA PRO A 537 -12.15 14.35 15.72
C PRO A 537 -12.40 13.26 16.76
N GLU A 538 -11.38 12.87 17.53
CA GLU A 538 -11.42 11.83 18.56
C GLU A 538 -11.36 12.48 19.96
N GLN A 539 -12.01 11.87 20.95
CA GLN A 539 -11.84 12.24 22.34
C GLN A 539 -10.66 11.45 22.97
N PRO A 540 -9.83 12.04 23.84
CA PRO A 540 -8.61 11.39 24.33
C PRO A 540 -8.80 10.06 25.05
N TYR A 541 -9.93 9.88 25.73
CA TYR A 541 -10.24 8.72 26.57
C TYR A 541 -11.27 7.76 25.94
N GLY A 542 -11.42 7.81 24.65
CA GLY A 542 -12.39 7.07 23.85
C GLY A 542 -13.55 7.95 23.40
N SER A 543 -13.86 7.85 22.13
CA SER A 543 -14.89 8.68 21.50
C SER A 543 -16.29 8.21 21.91
N CYS A 544 -17.18 9.17 22.15
CA CYS A 544 -18.61 8.97 22.41
C CYS A 544 -19.41 10.10 21.78
N ASP A 545 -20.69 9.83 21.53
CA ASP A 545 -21.62 10.82 20.96
C ASP A 545 -22.46 11.48 22.06
N LYS A 546 -22.29 11.07 23.33
CA LYS A 546 -22.96 11.64 24.48
C LYS A 546 -21.95 11.82 25.63
N VAL A 547 -21.97 13.02 26.21
CA VAL A 547 -21.13 13.39 27.39
C VAL A 547 -22.05 13.85 28.50
N VAL A 548 -22.04 13.13 29.64
CA VAL A 548 -22.79 13.50 30.83
C VAL A 548 -21.88 14.30 31.76
N ILE A 549 -22.32 15.47 32.17
CA ILE A 549 -21.57 16.35 33.09
C ILE A 549 -22.34 16.58 34.39
N THR A 550 -21.63 16.69 35.50
CA THR A 550 -22.19 17.02 36.82
C THR A 550 -21.82 18.44 37.26
N LYS A 551 -20.94 19.08 36.52
CA LYS A 551 -20.47 20.47 36.70
C LYS A 551 -19.87 20.98 35.41
N ASP A 552 -19.68 22.28 35.31
CA ASP A 552 -18.97 22.91 34.20
C ASP A 552 -17.59 22.26 33.99
N THR A 553 -17.31 21.89 32.76
CA THR A 553 -16.09 21.17 32.38
C THR A 553 -15.67 21.54 30.96
N VAL A 554 -14.74 20.78 30.39
CA VAL A 554 -14.27 20.95 29.02
C VAL A 554 -14.33 19.63 28.24
N VAL A 555 -14.66 19.72 26.95
CA VAL A 555 -14.56 18.59 26.02
C VAL A 555 -13.34 18.82 25.12
N THR A 556 -12.46 17.82 25.08
CA THR A 556 -11.20 17.88 24.33
C THR A 556 -11.26 16.97 23.13
N PHE A 557 -10.70 17.45 22.00
CA PHE A 557 -10.58 16.68 20.77
C PHE A 557 -9.13 16.61 20.31
N LYS A 558 -8.79 15.52 19.66
CA LYS A 558 -7.53 15.27 18.96
C LYS A 558 -7.80 14.61 17.61
N THR A 559 -6.79 14.52 16.78
CA THR A 559 -6.83 13.81 15.51
C THR A 559 -5.65 12.85 15.39
N SER A 560 -5.80 11.79 14.59
CA SER A 560 -4.76 10.78 14.37
C SER A 560 -3.52 11.32 13.62
N ARG A 561 -3.62 12.50 13.00
CA ARG A 561 -2.53 13.29 12.41
C ARG A 561 -2.89 14.78 12.43
N PRO A 562 -1.93 15.69 12.32
CA PRO A 562 -2.23 17.13 12.32
C PRO A 562 -3.13 17.53 11.16
N VAL A 563 -4.38 17.93 11.45
CA VAL A 563 -5.35 18.53 10.52
C VAL A 563 -6.18 19.56 11.26
N LYS A 564 -6.66 20.57 10.52
CA LYS A 564 -7.54 21.59 11.08
C LYS A 564 -8.88 20.97 11.52
N MET A 565 -9.37 21.32 12.71
CA MET A 565 -10.73 21.03 13.17
C MET A 565 -11.55 22.29 13.21
N VAL A 566 -12.83 22.16 12.83
CA VAL A 566 -13.83 23.25 12.92
C VAL A 566 -15.08 22.76 13.63
N TYR A 567 -15.76 23.66 14.37
CA TYR A 567 -16.92 23.27 15.16
C TYR A 567 -18.01 24.34 15.20
N THR A 568 -19.22 23.95 15.64
CA THR A 568 -20.36 24.80 15.96
C THR A 568 -21.00 24.35 17.26
N LEU A 569 -21.67 25.27 17.95
CA LEU A 569 -22.40 25.04 19.21
C LEU A 569 -23.89 25.37 19.12
N ASP A 570 -24.34 25.83 17.97
CA ASP A 570 -25.72 26.26 17.67
C ASP A 570 -26.56 25.18 16.99
N GLY A 571 -26.03 23.95 16.89
CA GLY A 571 -26.67 22.81 16.24
C GLY A 571 -26.57 22.80 14.71
N THR A 572 -25.98 23.81 14.07
CA THR A 572 -25.74 23.81 12.64
C THR A 572 -24.55 22.91 12.27
N ALA A 573 -24.50 22.39 11.03
CA ALA A 573 -23.32 21.66 10.56
C ALA A 573 -22.14 22.62 10.34
N PRO A 574 -20.93 22.29 10.84
CA PRO A 574 -19.77 23.13 10.59
C PRO A 574 -19.37 23.13 9.11
N THR A 575 -18.83 24.25 8.66
CA THR A 575 -18.26 24.48 7.32
C THR A 575 -16.76 24.75 7.45
N PRO A 576 -15.98 24.78 6.36
CA PRO A 576 -14.56 25.16 6.41
C PRO A 576 -14.30 26.56 7.01
N ALA A 577 -15.33 27.43 7.02
CA ALA A 577 -15.29 28.79 7.59
C ALA A 577 -15.76 28.88 9.06
N SER A 578 -16.26 27.79 9.65
CA SER A 578 -16.71 27.75 11.04
C SER A 578 -15.55 27.94 12.02
N ALA A 579 -15.87 28.14 13.30
CA ALA A 579 -14.88 28.35 14.37
C ALA A 579 -13.82 27.24 14.37
N ILE A 580 -12.55 27.64 14.44
CA ILE A 580 -11.42 26.71 14.47
C ILE A 580 -11.24 26.21 15.91
N TYR A 581 -11.15 24.89 16.07
CA TYR A 581 -10.81 24.29 17.35
C TYR A 581 -9.32 24.46 17.66
N THR A 582 -9.01 25.28 18.64
CA THR A 582 -7.66 25.57 19.10
C THR A 582 -7.43 25.20 20.57
N GLU A 583 -8.51 25.11 21.35
CA GLU A 583 -8.50 24.81 22.78
C GLU A 583 -9.72 23.98 23.17
N PRO A 584 -9.72 23.28 24.32
CA PRO A 584 -10.85 22.51 24.80
C PRO A 584 -12.14 23.37 24.88
N ILE A 585 -13.24 22.82 24.40
CA ILE A 585 -14.55 23.48 24.38
C ILE A 585 -15.14 23.47 25.79
N LYS A 586 -15.41 24.65 26.36
CA LYS A 586 -16.12 24.77 27.64
C LYS A 586 -17.57 24.34 27.46
N VAL A 587 -18.04 23.51 28.35
CA VAL A 587 -19.42 22.98 28.37
C VAL A 587 -20.07 23.22 29.73
N SER A 588 -21.30 23.72 29.70
CA SER A 588 -22.13 23.98 30.88
C SER A 588 -23.59 23.71 30.50
N GLY A 589 -24.27 22.81 31.23
CA GLY A 589 -25.63 22.41 30.92
C GLY A 589 -25.78 21.71 29.56
N ASN A 590 -27.00 21.58 29.11
CA ASN A 590 -27.33 20.89 27.85
C ASN A 590 -26.88 21.69 26.63
N MET A 591 -26.07 21.07 25.78
CA MET A 591 -25.62 21.65 24.53
C MET A 591 -25.19 20.58 23.52
N THR A 592 -25.14 20.92 22.25
CA THR A 592 -24.68 20.06 21.19
C THR A 592 -23.43 20.63 20.54
N ILE A 593 -22.36 19.83 20.48
CA ILE A 593 -21.13 20.16 19.76
C ILE A 593 -21.16 19.41 18.41
N LYS A 594 -21.08 20.13 17.29
CA LYS A 594 -20.82 19.52 16.00
C LYS A 594 -19.41 19.88 15.54
N ILE A 595 -18.61 18.88 15.22
CA ILE A 595 -17.20 19.04 14.91
C ILE A 595 -16.76 18.18 13.74
N ALA A 596 -15.87 18.69 12.90
CA ALA A 596 -15.27 17.98 11.78
C ALA A 596 -13.82 18.42 11.54
N THR A 597 -13.05 17.60 10.83
CA THR A 597 -11.74 18.01 10.33
C THR A 597 -11.85 18.61 8.93
N VAL A 598 -10.92 19.47 8.56
CA VAL A 598 -10.87 20.13 7.25
C VAL A 598 -9.46 20.00 6.69
N LEU A 599 -9.33 19.40 5.51
CA LEU A 599 -8.07 19.34 4.77
C LEU A 599 -7.76 20.70 4.12
N PRO A 600 -6.49 20.98 3.75
CA PRO A 600 -6.13 22.19 3.02
C PRO A 600 -6.91 22.41 1.72
N SER A 601 -7.39 21.34 1.09
CA SER A 601 -8.28 21.38 -0.09
C SER A 601 -9.69 21.90 0.20
N GLY A 602 -10.06 22.07 1.47
CA GLY A 602 -11.43 22.38 1.90
C GLY A 602 -12.33 21.16 2.09
N LYS A 603 -11.87 19.96 1.72
CA LYS A 603 -12.61 18.72 1.93
C LYS A 603 -12.70 18.39 3.42
N MET A 604 -13.88 18.01 3.87
CA MET A 604 -14.16 17.74 5.28
C MET A 604 -14.32 16.25 5.57
N SER A 605 -14.03 15.87 6.81
CA SER A 605 -14.46 14.57 7.34
C SER A 605 -15.97 14.52 7.53
N LYS A 606 -16.49 13.33 7.87
CA LYS A 606 -17.85 13.22 8.44
C LYS A 606 -17.93 14.11 9.70
N VAL A 607 -19.06 14.84 9.84
CA VAL A 607 -19.36 15.63 11.04
C VAL A 607 -19.69 14.68 12.19
N ARG A 608 -19.05 14.88 13.33
CA ARG A 608 -19.46 14.25 14.57
C ARG A 608 -20.36 15.18 15.35
N THR A 609 -21.40 14.62 15.94
CA THR A 609 -22.31 15.29 16.86
C THR A 609 -22.10 14.71 18.25
N ILE A 610 -21.87 15.58 19.23
CA ILE A 610 -21.69 15.19 20.63
C ILE A 610 -22.72 15.97 21.45
N ASP A 611 -23.65 15.26 22.08
CA ASP A 611 -24.63 15.83 22.99
C ASP A 611 -24.08 15.84 24.41
N VAL A 612 -24.12 17.02 25.04
CA VAL A 612 -23.70 17.25 26.42
C VAL A 612 -24.96 17.42 27.27
N GLU A 613 -25.07 16.64 28.34
CA GLU A 613 -26.21 16.64 29.26
C GLU A 613 -25.79 16.78 30.73
#